data_5b51b70b654509135d6250df51728991
#
_entry.id   5b51b70b654509135d6250df51728991
#
_cell.length_a   1.000
_cell.length_b   1.000
_cell.length_c   1.000
_cell.angle_alpha   90.00
_cell.angle_beta   90.00
_cell.angle_gamma   90.00
#
_symmetry.space_group_name_H-M   'P 1'
#
loop_
_entity.id
_entity.type
_entity.pdbx_description
1 polymer ?
#
loop_
_entity_poly.entity_id
_entity_poly.type
_entity_poly.pdbx_seq_one_letter_code
_entity_poly.pdbx_strand_id
1 'polypeptide(L)'
;MELATAAQMKEIDRRAMEGGIPGLALMERAARAMADQAEEMAREIAAPLDAHHLSVFGMPDGEKKPQRRAMVFCGPGNNGGDGFACARLLLQRGWEVRTFTVTGFAPRTEDAQEMARQLQDAGGTVEELAPTDPKQISFCLSCHVLVDALFGVGLKRPLGWEMLAAVSMMNGAGVPALAADIPSGIETDTGRVLGGAVNADCTVTFTLPKIGLFVGEGGVRAGKVRVADIGVPRACWQEEKFPIQTVEPGKLPRRPRDIYKGKCGKVYILGGAIGLTGAPVLAGEGALRSGAGLVTLAVPARVYPIVAGRCMEAMATPLGSDPRAVLAQAEESSVALLGPGLGGENRMKRMVLTLLENLEKPVVLDADGLNAVSGHIDVLKGRKALTILTPHDGEFKRLGGDLSEGTRLQAALSFAAETGCILVLKGFRTITAFPDGRAFVNVSGNPGMATGGSGDVLGGMVASLLGQGLPPEWAVPLAVYLHGRAGDLAAEELGEYGMLPRDLIQKIPYAMKELE
;
A
#
# COMPACT_ATOMS: atom_id res chain seq x y z
N MET A 1 10.46 -2.76 -2.56
CA MET A 1 10.52 -4.16 -2.07
C MET A 1 9.79 -5.04 -3.07
N GLU A 2 10.40 -6.15 -3.47
CA GLU A 2 9.88 -7.13 -4.43
C GLU A 2 8.67 -7.86 -3.83
N LEU A 3 7.59 -8.05 -4.62
CA LEU A 3 6.40 -8.79 -4.22
C LEU A 3 6.31 -10.09 -5.04
N ALA A 4 6.24 -11.21 -4.34
CA ALA A 4 6.26 -12.53 -4.95
C ALA A 4 4.85 -13.08 -5.18
N THR A 5 4.70 -13.85 -6.26
CA THR A 5 3.54 -14.73 -6.48
C THR A 5 3.69 -16.03 -5.69
N ALA A 6 2.57 -16.75 -5.52
CA ALA A 6 2.57 -18.09 -4.92
C ALA A 6 3.48 -19.08 -5.67
N ALA A 7 3.53 -18.95 -7.00
CA ALA A 7 4.39 -19.80 -7.85
C ALA A 7 5.87 -19.51 -7.63
N GLN A 8 6.25 -18.22 -7.56
CA GLN A 8 7.63 -17.81 -7.29
C GLN A 8 8.07 -18.25 -5.90
N MET A 9 7.24 -18.07 -4.87
CA MET A 9 7.60 -18.53 -3.52
C MET A 9 7.85 -20.03 -3.47
N LYS A 10 6.99 -20.84 -4.07
CA LYS A 10 7.20 -22.30 -4.13
C LYS A 10 8.49 -22.68 -4.82
N GLU A 11 8.86 -22.01 -5.89
CA GLU A 11 10.10 -22.26 -6.61
C GLU A 11 11.32 -21.84 -5.79
N ILE A 12 11.25 -20.71 -5.09
CA ILE A 12 12.31 -20.23 -4.18
C ILE A 12 12.53 -21.22 -3.04
N ASP A 13 11.45 -21.68 -2.39
CA ASP A 13 11.52 -22.68 -1.32
C ASP A 13 12.11 -24.01 -1.82
N ARG A 14 11.68 -24.47 -3.02
CA ARG A 14 12.25 -25.68 -3.64
C ARG A 14 13.75 -25.54 -3.86
N ARG A 15 14.22 -24.42 -4.44
CA ARG A 15 15.66 -24.17 -4.65
C ARG A 15 16.43 -24.11 -3.34
N ALA A 16 15.86 -23.54 -2.29
CA ALA A 16 16.49 -23.50 -0.98
C ALA A 16 16.68 -24.91 -0.40
N MET A 17 15.64 -25.75 -0.49
CA MET A 17 15.71 -27.15 -0.02
C MET A 17 16.69 -27.99 -0.85
N GLU A 18 16.67 -27.86 -2.17
CA GLU A 18 17.65 -28.52 -3.05
C GLU A 18 19.09 -28.03 -2.81
N GLY A 19 19.25 -26.78 -2.39
CA GLY A 19 20.50 -26.19 -1.93
C GLY A 19 20.97 -26.69 -0.56
N GLY A 20 20.26 -27.64 0.06
CA GLY A 20 20.63 -28.31 1.31
C GLY A 20 20.09 -27.67 2.58
N ILE A 21 19.11 -26.75 2.50
CA ILE A 21 18.46 -26.18 3.69
C ILE A 21 17.25 -27.06 4.04
N PRO A 22 17.23 -27.73 5.21
CA PRO A 22 16.09 -28.55 5.60
C PRO A 22 14.81 -27.71 5.80
N GLY A 23 13.65 -28.21 5.36
CA GLY A 23 12.35 -27.56 5.55
C GLY A 23 12.06 -27.26 7.02
N LEU A 24 12.35 -28.21 7.92
CA LEU A 24 12.25 -28.02 9.36
C LEU A 24 13.08 -26.84 9.90
N ALA A 25 14.24 -26.57 9.32
CA ALA A 25 15.07 -25.43 9.75
C ALA A 25 14.46 -24.08 9.31
N LEU A 26 13.85 -24.02 8.12
CA LEU A 26 13.11 -22.84 7.66
C LEU A 26 11.89 -22.60 8.55
N MET A 27 11.12 -23.65 8.83
CA MET A 27 9.93 -23.62 9.69
C MET A 27 10.25 -23.18 11.12
N GLU A 28 11.36 -23.64 11.69
CA GLU A 28 11.82 -23.22 13.03
C GLU A 28 12.15 -21.71 13.07
N ARG A 29 12.76 -21.16 12.01
CA ARG A 29 13.09 -19.73 11.91
C ARG A 29 11.84 -18.89 11.69
N ALA A 30 10.89 -19.37 10.87
CA ALA A 30 9.60 -18.76 10.68
C ALA A 30 8.82 -18.67 11.99
N ALA A 31 8.72 -19.77 12.71
CA ALA A 31 8.07 -19.86 14.01
C ALA A 31 8.71 -18.93 15.06
N ARG A 32 10.02 -18.78 15.05
CA ARG A 32 10.73 -17.86 15.96
C ARG A 32 10.33 -16.42 15.69
N ALA A 33 10.30 -15.99 14.42
CA ALA A 33 9.86 -14.66 14.06
C ALA A 33 8.40 -14.40 14.45
N MET A 34 7.52 -15.40 14.31
CA MET A 34 6.13 -15.32 14.77
C MET A 34 6.04 -15.19 16.31
N ALA A 35 6.79 -15.99 17.05
CA ALA A 35 6.79 -15.94 18.51
C ALA A 35 7.34 -14.61 19.04
N ASP A 36 8.37 -14.05 18.41
CA ASP A 36 8.92 -12.73 18.72
C ASP A 36 7.87 -11.63 18.48
N GLN A 37 7.16 -11.71 17.36
CA GLN A 37 6.09 -10.76 17.04
C GLN A 37 4.89 -10.87 17.97
N ALA A 38 4.50 -12.09 18.37
CA ALA A 38 3.44 -12.31 19.34
C ALA A 38 3.79 -11.68 20.71
N GLU A 39 5.06 -11.77 21.14
CA GLU A 39 5.54 -11.08 22.34
C GLU A 39 5.51 -9.56 22.22
N GLU A 40 5.87 -8.99 21.05
CA GLU A 40 5.80 -7.56 20.80
C GLU A 40 4.35 -7.06 20.90
N MET A 41 3.41 -7.73 20.21
CA MET A 41 1.97 -7.40 20.25
C MET A 41 1.41 -7.46 21.69
N ALA A 42 1.75 -8.48 22.45
CA ALA A 42 1.30 -8.61 23.82
C ALA A 42 1.87 -7.53 24.77
N ARG A 43 3.05 -7.00 24.48
CA ARG A 43 3.63 -5.87 25.24
C ARG A 43 2.91 -4.55 24.94
N GLU A 44 2.57 -4.30 23.68
CA GLU A 44 1.85 -3.09 23.27
C GLU A 44 0.48 -2.97 23.94
N ILE A 45 -0.20 -4.10 24.19
CA ILE A 45 -1.50 -4.14 24.87
C ILE A 45 -1.36 -3.92 26.38
N ALA A 46 -0.32 -4.49 26.99
CA ALA A 46 -0.10 -4.41 28.43
C ALA A 46 0.39 -3.02 28.89
N ALA A 47 1.09 -2.28 28.04
CA ALA A 47 1.73 -1.02 28.40
C ALA A 47 0.77 0.09 28.91
N PRO A 48 -0.45 0.29 28.36
CA PRO A 48 -1.39 1.30 28.89
C PRO A 48 -2.04 0.92 30.22
N LEU A 49 -2.26 -0.38 30.46
CA LEU A 49 -2.89 -0.88 31.70
C LEU A 49 -1.92 -0.85 32.87
N ASP A 50 -0.66 -1.20 32.64
CA ASP A 50 0.38 -1.22 33.69
C ASP A 50 0.74 0.19 34.19
N ALA A 51 0.77 1.20 33.30
CA ALA A 51 1.19 2.55 33.66
C ALA A 51 0.15 3.34 34.47
N HIS A 52 -1.15 3.09 34.27
CA HIS A 52 -2.22 3.87 34.91
C HIS A 52 -2.84 3.15 36.15
N HIS A 53 -2.94 1.82 36.11
CA HIS A 53 -3.49 1.06 37.25
C HIS A 53 -2.51 0.84 38.38
N LEU A 54 -1.20 0.69 38.12
CA LEU A 54 -0.17 0.51 39.13
C LEU A 54 0.08 1.77 39.98
N SER A 55 -0.28 2.96 39.50
CA SER A 55 -0.11 4.21 40.25
C SER A 55 -1.28 4.54 41.20
N VAL A 56 -2.47 3.97 40.96
CA VAL A 56 -3.69 4.31 41.71
C VAL A 56 -4.06 3.25 42.77
N PHE A 57 -3.73 1.98 42.53
CA PHE A 57 -3.94 0.89 43.49
C PHE A 57 -2.60 0.16 43.66
N GLY A 58 -1.84 0.55 44.67
CA GLY A 58 -0.58 -0.14 45.00
C GLY A 58 -0.80 -1.65 45.06
N MET A 59 -0.22 -2.40 44.10
CA MET A 59 -0.22 -3.86 44.16
C MET A 59 0.63 -4.32 45.32
N PRO A 60 0.18 -5.32 46.10
CA PRO A 60 1.01 -5.93 47.12
C PRO A 60 2.24 -6.56 46.48
N ASP A 61 3.42 -6.31 47.04
CA ASP A 61 4.66 -6.95 46.64
C ASP A 61 4.48 -8.48 46.68
N GLY A 62 4.51 -9.13 45.47
CA GLY A 62 4.48 -10.60 45.40
C GLY A 62 3.46 -11.22 44.43
N GLU A 63 2.56 -10.48 43.78
CA GLU A 63 1.70 -11.06 42.76
C GLU A 63 2.49 -11.36 41.48
N LYS A 64 2.42 -12.64 41.06
CA LYS A 64 2.98 -13.08 39.77
C LYS A 64 2.30 -12.27 38.63
N LYS A 65 3.08 -11.66 37.74
CA LYS A 65 2.54 -11.08 36.51
C LYS A 65 1.57 -12.08 35.85
N PRO A 66 0.38 -11.63 35.42
CA PRO A 66 -0.58 -12.53 34.79
C PRO A 66 0.11 -13.29 33.64
N GLN A 67 -0.05 -14.60 33.62
CA GLN A 67 0.55 -15.46 32.60
C GLN A 67 -0.01 -15.08 31.24
N ARG A 68 0.87 -14.80 30.27
CA ARG A 68 0.44 -14.48 28.91
C ARG A 68 -0.21 -15.70 28.26
N ARG A 69 -1.25 -15.45 27.45
CA ARG A 69 -2.05 -16.50 26.82
C ARG A 69 -2.07 -16.33 25.32
N ALA A 70 -1.94 -17.44 24.58
CA ALA A 70 -2.10 -17.48 23.15
C ALA A 70 -2.98 -18.67 22.72
N MET A 71 -3.82 -18.44 21.71
CA MET A 71 -4.55 -19.49 21.01
C MET A 71 -4.04 -19.58 19.58
N VAL A 72 -3.58 -20.77 19.16
CA VAL A 72 -2.96 -21.01 17.87
C VAL A 72 -3.85 -21.91 17.04
N PHE A 73 -4.20 -21.45 15.84
CA PHE A 73 -5.04 -22.17 14.89
C PHE A 73 -4.17 -22.74 13.78
N CYS A 74 -4.02 -24.06 13.70
CA CYS A 74 -3.12 -24.75 12.78
C CYS A 74 -3.87 -25.48 11.68
N GLY A 75 -3.45 -25.25 10.44
CA GLY A 75 -3.92 -25.96 9.27
C GLY A 75 -3.18 -27.27 8.98
N PRO A 76 -3.58 -27.98 7.91
CA PRO A 76 -3.02 -29.30 7.60
C PRO A 76 -1.67 -29.27 6.86
N GLY A 77 -1.23 -28.11 6.35
CA GLY A 77 -0.02 -27.95 5.56
C GLY A 77 1.15 -27.35 6.37
N ASN A 78 2.19 -26.91 5.66
CA ASN A 78 3.40 -26.33 6.27
C ASN A 78 3.10 -25.07 7.10
N ASN A 79 2.12 -24.25 6.69
CA ASN A 79 1.70 -23.10 7.51
C ASN A 79 1.22 -23.52 8.91
N GLY A 80 0.48 -24.66 8.99
CA GLY A 80 0.14 -25.27 10.28
C GLY A 80 1.39 -25.75 11.05
N GLY A 81 2.40 -26.25 10.35
CA GLY A 81 3.70 -26.58 10.92
C GLY A 81 4.37 -25.38 11.58
N ASP A 82 4.39 -24.23 10.91
CA ASP A 82 4.87 -22.95 11.47
C ASP A 82 4.09 -22.59 12.74
N GLY A 83 2.76 -22.82 12.75
CA GLY A 83 1.89 -22.62 13.91
C GLY A 83 2.23 -23.54 15.08
N PHE A 84 2.43 -24.85 14.85
CA PHE A 84 2.83 -25.80 15.91
C PHE A 84 4.18 -25.44 16.51
N ALA A 85 5.16 -25.08 15.66
CA ALA A 85 6.48 -24.66 16.11
C ALA A 85 6.40 -23.32 16.91
N CYS A 86 5.60 -22.36 16.47
CA CYS A 86 5.34 -21.12 17.20
C CYS A 86 4.70 -21.39 18.58
N ALA A 87 3.69 -22.26 18.65
CA ALA A 87 3.05 -22.66 19.89
C ALA A 87 4.07 -23.27 20.87
N ARG A 88 4.95 -24.16 20.40
CA ARG A 88 6.02 -24.75 21.19
C ARG A 88 6.97 -23.69 21.75
N LEU A 89 7.40 -22.74 20.91
CA LEU A 89 8.30 -21.65 21.32
C LEU A 89 7.66 -20.74 22.38
N LEU A 90 6.39 -20.38 22.21
CA LEU A 90 5.65 -19.57 23.18
C LEU A 90 5.49 -20.33 24.51
N LEU A 91 5.18 -21.63 24.47
CA LEU A 91 5.11 -22.49 25.65
C LEU A 91 6.45 -22.51 26.42
N GLN A 92 7.57 -22.70 25.70
CA GLN A 92 8.92 -22.66 26.27
C GLN A 92 9.29 -21.31 26.88
N ARG A 93 8.67 -20.21 26.41
CA ARG A 93 8.81 -18.87 26.97
C ARG A 93 7.86 -18.59 28.16
N GLY A 94 7.14 -19.61 28.64
CA GLY A 94 6.27 -19.53 29.82
C GLY A 94 4.86 -19.01 29.54
N TRP A 95 4.41 -18.99 28.28
CA TRP A 95 3.03 -18.68 27.96
C TRP A 95 2.10 -19.86 28.24
N GLU A 96 0.84 -19.58 28.55
CA GLU A 96 -0.24 -20.55 28.49
C GLU A 96 -0.74 -20.63 27.05
N VAL A 97 -0.48 -21.74 26.36
CA VAL A 97 -0.77 -21.91 24.94
C VAL A 97 -1.74 -23.06 24.73
N ARG A 98 -2.82 -22.81 23.99
CA ARG A 98 -3.68 -23.89 23.48
C ARG A 98 -3.64 -23.87 21.95
N THR A 99 -3.46 -25.03 21.37
CA THR A 99 -3.30 -25.20 19.92
C THR A 99 -4.45 -26.03 19.37
N PHE A 100 -5.05 -25.55 18.29
CA PHE A 100 -6.24 -26.15 17.69
C PHE A 100 -6.03 -26.48 16.22
N THR A 101 -6.52 -27.66 15.83
CA THR A 101 -6.76 -28.02 14.42
C THR A 101 -8.26 -27.98 14.15
N VAL A 102 -8.63 -27.68 12.91
CA VAL A 102 -10.04 -27.73 12.48
C VAL A 102 -10.41 -29.18 12.16
N THR A 103 -11.64 -29.57 12.48
CA THR A 103 -12.18 -30.92 12.25
C THR A 103 -11.86 -31.46 10.84
N GLY A 104 -11.25 -32.64 10.77
CA GLY A 104 -10.85 -33.27 9.51
C GLY A 104 -9.58 -32.68 8.85
N PHE A 105 -8.90 -31.73 9.51
CA PHE A 105 -7.72 -31.05 9.00
C PHE A 105 -6.46 -31.29 9.87
N ALA A 106 -6.21 -32.54 10.23
CA ALA A 106 -4.96 -32.96 10.89
C ALA A 106 -3.73 -32.67 10.01
N PRO A 107 -2.54 -32.52 10.61
CA PRO A 107 -1.28 -32.30 9.86
C PRO A 107 -1.04 -33.39 8.80
N ARG A 108 -0.75 -32.98 7.56
CA ARG A 108 -0.59 -33.89 6.41
C ARG A 108 0.83 -33.94 5.87
N THR A 109 1.60 -32.85 5.99
CA THR A 109 3.01 -32.83 5.56
C THR A 109 3.89 -33.41 6.66
N GLU A 110 4.99 -34.08 6.27
CA GLU A 110 5.95 -34.68 7.22
C GLU A 110 6.50 -33.63 8.19
N ASP A 111 6.85 -32.44 7.69
CA ASP A 111 7.36 -31.34 8.50
C ASP A 111 6.29 -30.86 9.53
N ALA A 112 5.04 -30.71 9.13
CA ALA A 112 3.97 -30.28 10.04
C ALA A 112 3.66 -31.35 11.11
N GLN A 113 3.71 -32.63 10.75
CA GLN A 113 3.56 -33.75 11.69
C GLN A 113 4.70 -33.76 12.71
N GLU A 114 5.94 -33.56 12.25
CA GLU A 114 7.11 -33.48 13.13
C GLU A 114 7.01 -32.29 14.10
N MET A 115 6.59 -31.11 13.63
CA MET A 115 6.40 -29.94 14.52
C MET A 115 5.27 -30.12 15.52
N ALA A 116 4.17 -30.78 15.15
CA ALA A 116 3.10 -31.16 16.06
C ALA A 116 3.60 -32.14 17.14
N ARG A 117 4.43 -33.13 16.76
CA ARG A 117 5.06 -34.06 17.69
C ARG A 117 5.98 -33.34 18.68
N GLN A 118 6.85 -32.44 18.17
CA GLN A 118 7.75 -31.65 19.02
C GLN A 118 7.00 -30.75 20.01
N LEU A 119 5.84 -30.18 19.62
CA LEU A 119 4.97 -29.44 20.53
C LEU A 119 4.46 -30.34 21.66
N GLN A 120 3.99 -31.57 21.32
CA GLN A 120 3.51 -32.53 22.31
C GLN A 120 4.64 -33.00 23.25
N ASP A 121 5.83 -33.26 22.71
CA ASP A 121 7.02 -33.63 23.52
C ASP A 121 7.43 -32.51 24.49
N ALA A 122 7.16 -31.25 24.15
CA ALA A 122 7.37 -30.09 25.01
C ALA A 122 6.24 -29.86 26.04
N GLY A 123 5.24 -30.74 26.10
CA GLY A 123 4.09 -30.66 27.01
C GLY A 123 2.92 -29.83 26.50
N GLY A 124 2.93 -29.43 25.24
CA GLY A 124 1.81 -28.74 24.59
C GLY A 124 0.70 -29.71 24.18
N THR A 125 -0.52 -29.20 24.00
CA THR A 125 -1.68 -29.96 23.56
C THR A 125 -2.10 -29.53 22.16
N VAL A 126 -2.58 -30.50 21.35
CA VAL A 126 -3.26 -30.23 20.09
C VAL A 126 -4.69 -30.75 20.22
N GLU A 127 -5.62 -29.82 20.16
CA GLU A 127 -7.04 -30.10 20.34
C GLU A 127 -7.81 -29.89 19.03
N GLU A 128 -8.98 -30.50 18.92
CA GLU A 128 -9.89 -30.19 17.82
C GLU A 128 -10.72 -28.95 18.15
N LEU A 129 -10.84 -28.03 17.20
CA LEU A 129 -11.61 -26.81 17.38
C LEU A 129 -13.11 -27.12 17.43
N ALA A 130 -13.75 -26.72 18.51
CA ALA A 130 -15.21 -26.72 18.68
C ALA A 130 -15.66 -25.25 18.87
N PRO A 131 -16.02 -24.52 17.80
CA PRO A 131 -16.28 -23.07 17.86
C PRO A 131 -17.45 -22.67 18.75
N THR A 132 -18.29 -23.64 19.15
CA THR A 132 -19.44 -23.43 20.07
C THR A 132 -19.16 -23.87 21.50
N ASP A 133 -17.97 -24.45 21.81
CA ASP A 133 -17.60 -24.84 23.15
C ASP A 133 -17.32 -23.60 24.04
N PRO A 134 -18.12 -23.37 25.11
CA PRO A 134 -17.93 -22.22 25.98
C PRO A 134 -16.54 -22.12 26.59
N LYS A 135 -15.84 -23.24 26.83
CA LYS A 135 -14.50 -23.27 27.39
C LYS A 135 -13.46 -22.76 26.38
N GLN A 136 -13.58 -23.17 25.11
CA GLN A 136 -12.70 -22.68 24.04
C GLN A 136 -12.96 -21.21 23.74
N ILE A 137 -14.24 -20.79 23.71
CA ILE A 137 -14.60 -19.37 23.56
C ILE A 137 -14.05 -18.54 24.71
N SER A 138 -14.25 -18.96 25.95
CA SER A 138 -13.73 -18.24 27.12
C SER A 138 -12.21 -18.13 27.10
N PHE A 139 -11.50 -19.18 26.70
CA PHE A 139 -10.05 -19.14 26.56
C PHE A 139 -9.63 -18.16 25.45
N CYS A 140 -10.27 -18.23 24.28
CA CYS A 140 -10.01 -17.32 23.14
C CYS A 140 -10.11 -15.84 23.57
N LEU A 141 -11.21 -15.48 24.25
CA LEU A 141 -11.46 -14.11 24.74
C LEU A 141 -10.47 -13.66 25.82
N SER A 142 -9.80 -14.60 26.50
CA SER A 142 -8.80 -14.31 27.54
C SER A 142 -7.36 -14.27 27.02
N CYS A 143 -7.16 -14.50 25.71
CA CYS A 143 -5.83 -14.48 25.09
C CYS A 143 -5.30 -13.06 24.93
N HIS A 144 -3.99 -12.93 24.87
CA HIS A 144 -3.28 -11.71 24.50
C HIS A 144 -3.06 -11.64 23.00
N VAL A 145 -2.92 -12.80 22.33
CA VAL A 145 -2.72 -12.91 20.87
C VAL A 145 -3.40 -14.18 20.38
N LEU A 146 -4.07 -14.08 19.22
CA LEU A 146 -4.52 -15.22 18.42
C LEU A 146 -3.54 -15.39 17.26
N VAL A 147 -3.15 -16.63 16.97
CA VAL A 147 -2.24 -16.95 15.87
C VAL A 147 -2.99 -17.70 14.80
N ASP A 148 -3.08 -17.10 13.62
CA ASP A 148 -3.63 -17.71 12.41
C ASP A 148 -2.52 -18.40 11.62
N ALA A 149 -2.49 -19.71 11.67
CA ALA A 149 -1.61 -20.57 10.90
C ALA A 149 -2.41 -21.65 10.12
N LEU A 150 -3.65 -21.31 9.68
CA LEU A 150 -4.50 -22.24 8.96
C LEU A 150 -4.03 -22.47 7.52
N PHE A 151 -3.87 -21.40 6.75
CA PHE A 151 -3.44 -21.47 5.36
C PHE A 151 -2.42 -20.38 5.02
N GLY A 152 -1.37 -20.74 4.27
CA GLY A 152 -0.43 -19.83 3.64
C GLY A 152 -0.66 -19.71 2.13
N VAL A 153 0.41 -19.57 1.34
CA VAL A 153 0.42 -19.33 -0.12
C VAL A 153 -0.30 -20.38 -0.99
N GLY A 154 -0.76 -21.48 -0.42
CA GLY A 154 -1.37 -22.60 -1.18
C GLY A 154 -2.87 -22.50 -1.42
N LEU A 155 -3.57 -21.53 -0.86
CA LEU A 155 -5.02 -21.44 -0.93
C LEU A 155 -5.48 -20.98 -2.32
N LYS A 156 -6.34 -21.79 -2.99
CA LYS A 156 -6.86 -21.51 -4.34
C LYS A 156 -8.39 -21.63 -4.48
N ARG A 157 -9.07 -22.01 -3.41
CA ARG A 157 -10.52 -22.24 -3.40
C ARG A 157 -11.14 -21.67 -2.14
N PRO A 158 -12.43 -21.31 -2.17
CA PRO A 158 -13.13 -20.80 -1.01
C PRO A 158 -12.99 -21.72 0.21
N LEU A 159 -12.91 -21.11 1.40
CA LEU A 159 -12.87 -21.82 2.67
C LEU A 159 -14.19 -22.59 2.89
N GLY A 160 -14.09 -23.82 3.39
CA GLY A 160 -15.23 -24.59 3.86
C GLY A 160 -15.81 -24.01 5.15
N TRP A 161 -17.01 -24.47 5.53
CA TRP A 161 -17.74 -23.94 6.68
C TRP A 161 -16.98 -24.09 8.01
N GLU A 162 -16.24 -25.19 8.17
CA GLU A 162 -15.44 -25.45 9.37
C GLU A 162 -14.33 -24.41 9.55
N MET A 163 -13.65 -24.08 8.45
CA MET A 163 -12.61 -23.05 8.44
C MET A 163 -13.20 -21.65 8.63
N LEU A 164 -14.37 -21.39 8.04
CA LEU A 164 -15.09 -20.13 8.25
C LEU A 164 -15.51 -19.93 9.70
N ALA A 165 -15.84 -21.01 10.41
CA ALA A 165 -16.13 -20.94 11.84
C ALA A 165 -14.90 -20.52 12.67
N ALA A 166 -13.71 -21.07 12.35
CA ALA A 166 -12.45 -20.65 12.96
C ALA A 166 -12.13 -19.18 12.67
N VAL A 167 -12.26 -18.75 11.41
CA VAL A 167 -12.09 -17.35 10.98
C VAL A 167 -13.05 -16.43 11.71
N SER A 168 -14.33 -16.82 11.84
CA SER A 168 -15.34 -16.03 12.54
C SER A 168 -15.04 -15.91 14.04
N MET A 169 -14.54 -16.97 14.65
CA MET A 169 -14.11 -16.95 16.06
C MET A 169 -12.94 -15.96 16.27
N MET A 170 -11.91 -16.00 15.43
CA MET A 170 -10.80 -15.07 15.49
C MET A 170 -11.24 -13.63 15.30
N ASN A 171 -12.01 -13.36 14.23
CA ASN A 171 -12.46 -11.99 13.91
C ASN A 171 -13.43 -11.40 14.94
N GLY A 172 -14.19 -12.26 15.63
CA GLY A 172 -15.19 -11.84 16.63
C GLY A 172 -14.65 -11.71 18.06
N ALA A 173 -13.42 -12.17 18.32
CA ALA A 173 -12.86 -12.23 19.66
C ALA A 173 -12.46 -10.85 20.24
N GLY A 174 -12.19 -9.87 19.38
CA GLY A 174 -11.63 -8.57 19.83
C GLY A 174 -10.22 -8.69 20.43
N VAL A 175 -9.53 -9.79 20.18
CA VAL A 175 -8.15 -10.07 20.58
C VAL A 175 -7.27 -9.92 19.35
N PRO A 176 -6.10 -9.26 19.44
CA PRO A 176 -5.20 -9.09 18.31
C PRO A 176 -4.82 -10.40 17.64
N ALA A 177 -4.87 -10.42 16.31
CA ALA A 177 -4.57 -11.58 15.49
C ALA A 177 -3.23 -11.41 14.76
N LEU A 178 -2.36 -12.42 14.88
CA LEU A 178 -1.10 -12.58 14.17
C LEU A 178 -1.28 -13.62 13.07
N ALA A 179 -1.12 -13.25 11.80
CA ALA A 179 -1.16 -14.21 10.71
C ALA A 179 0.24 -14.70 10.32
N ALA A 180 0.34 -16.02 10.11
CA ALA A 180 1.51 -16.66 9.56
C ALA A 180 1.48 -16.58 8.02
N ASP A 181 2.49 -15.96 7.45
CA ASP A 181 2.75 -15.82 6.02
C ASP A 181 1.73 -14.96 5.25
N ILE A 182 0.45 -15.28 5.30
CA ILE A 182 -0.68 -14.52 4.73
C ILE A 182 -1.95 -14.83 5.54
N PRO A 183 -2.83 -13.84 5.81
CA PRO A 183 -4.08 -14.11 6.52
C PRO A 183 -4.89 -15.19 5.83
N SER A 184 -5.31 -16.20 6.58
CA SER A 184 -6.08 -17.32 6.04
C SER A 184 -7.37 -16.84 5.38
N GLY A 185 -7.61 -17.32 4.17
CA GLY A 185 -8.73 -16.89 3.32
C GLY A 185 -8.36 -15.85 2.26
N ILE A 186 -7.16 -15.30 2.27
CA ILE A 186 -6.66 -14.39 1.23
C ILE A 186 -5.94 -15.16 0.13
N GLU A 187 -6.28 -14.86 -1.12
CA GLU A 187 -5.58 -15.38 -2.29
C GLU A 187 -4.26 -14.64 -2.49
N THR A 188 -3.17 -15.38 -2.59
CA THR A 188 -1.80 -14.88 -2.56
C THR A 188 -1.47 -13.88 -3.67
N ASP A 189 -1.96 -14.10 -4.88
CA ASP A 189 -1.57 -13.31 -6.05
C ASP A 189 -2.50 -12.11 -6.31
N THR A 190 -3.70 -12.14 -5.77
CA THR A 190 -4.75 -11.15 -6.06
C THR A 190 -5.24 -10.37 -4.86
N GLY A 191 -5.01 -10.86 -3.66
CA GLY A 191 -5.55 -10.28 -2.42
C GLY A 191 -7.07 -10.43 -2.26
N ARG A 192 -7.72 -11.29 -3.06
CA ARG A 192 -9.15 -11.57 -2.94
C ARG A 192 -9.45 -12.41 -1.72
N VAL A 193 -10.60 -12.18 -1.11
CA VAL A 193 -11.15 -13.05 -0.06
C VAL A 193 -11.82 -14.26 -0.68
N LEU A 194 -11.41 -15.45 -0.27
CA LEU A 194 -11.95 -16.74 -0.72
C LEU A 194 -13.00 -17.27 0.28
N GLY A 195 -14.21 -16.72 0.22
CA GLY A 195 -15.35 -17.07 1.08
C GLY A 195 -15.36 -16.35 2.42
N GLY A 196 -14.23 -16.16 3.06
CA GLY A 196 -14.00 -15.42 4.29
C GLY A 196 -12.52 -15.36 4.58
N ALA A 197 -12.07 -14.39 5.38
CA ALA A 197 -10.65 -14.25 5.72
C ALA A 197 -10.44 -13.67 7.12
N VAL A 198 -9.32 -14.00 7.72
CA VAL A 198 -8.87 -13.44 9.00
C VAL A 198 -8.54 -11.95 8.83
N ASN A 199 -8.94 -11.14 9.79
CA ASN A 199 -8.52 -9.76 9.96
C ASN A 199 -7.30 -9.77 10.90
N ALA A 200 -6.10 -9.77 10.33
CA ALA A 200 -4.88 -9.75 11.13
C ALA A 200 -4.51 -8.31 11.51
N ASP A 201 -4.04 -8.11 12.75
CA ASP A 201 -3.41 -6.86 13.18
C ASP A 201 -1.95 -6.81 12.71
N CYS A 202 -1.33 -7.99 12.61
CA CYS A 202 0.01 -8.15 12.07
C CYS A 202 0.11 -9.44 11.25
N THR A 203 0.84 -9.37 10.14
CA THR A 203 1.21 -10.56 9.35
C THR A 203 2.73 -10.68 9.31
N VAL A 204 3.26 -11.81 9.77
CA VAL A 204 4.67 -12.17 9.59
C VAL A 204 4.78 -13.04 8.35
N THR A 205 5.32 -12.48 7.28
CA THR A 205 5.52 -13.17 6.00
C THR A 205 6.99 -13.54 5.83
N PHE A 206 7.29 -14.63 5.14
CA PHE A 206 8.62 -15.24 5.13
C PHE A 206 9.35 -14.99 3.82
N THR A 207 10.64 -14.67 3.90
CA THR A 207 11.59 -14.45 2.78
C THR A 207 11.22 -13.25 1.92
N LEU A 208 10.13 -13.33 1.17
CA LEU A 208 9.58 -12.24 0.35
C LEU A 208 8.09 -12.04 0.65
N PRO A 209 7.63 -10.79 0.66
CA PRO A 209 6.21 -10.51 0.84
C PRO A 209 5.42 -10.88 -0.42
N LYS A 210 4.18 -11.29 -0.23
CA LYS A 210 3.27 -11.73 -1.28
C LYS A 210 2.43 -10.58 -1.80
N ILE A 211 2.12 -10.58 -3.11
CA ILE A 211 1.31 -9.54 -3.76
C ILE A 211 0.00 -9.32 -3.00
N GLY A 212 -0.69 -10.40 -2.62
CA GLY A 212 -1.98 -10.35 -1.94
C GLY A 212 -1.99 -9.66 -0.58
N LEU A 213 -0.83 -9.45 0.05
CA LEU A 213 -0.69 -8.69 1.29
C LEU A 213 -0.81 -7.16 1.08
N PHE A 214 -0.73 -6.70 -0.17
CA PHE A 214 -0.67 -5.27 -0.49
C PHE A 214 -1.76 -4.81 -1.45
N VAL A 215 -2.51 -5.73 -2.04
CA VAL A 215 -3.58 -5.41 -3.00
C VAL A 215 -4.93 -5.99 -2.56
N GLY A 216 -6.01 -5.43 -3.08
CA GLY A 216 -7.36 -5.90 -2.81
C GLY A 216 -7.73 -5.85 -1.33
N GLU A 217 -8.60 -6.78 -0.93
CA GLU A 217 -9.03 -6.91 0.48
C GLU A 217 -7.90 -7.45 1.37
N GLY A 218 -6.95 -8.23 0.80
CA GLY A 218 -5.78 -8.71 1.52
C GLY A 218 -4.91 -7.57 2.04
N GLY A 219 -4.76 -6.48 1.27
CA GLY A 219 -4.06 -5.28 1.73
C GLY A 219 -4.71 -4.59 2.93
N VAL A 220 -6.02 -4.76 3.13
CA VAL A 220 -6.75 -4.25 4.30
C VAL A 220 -6.62 -5.20 5.49
N ARG A 221 -6.69 -6.52 5.22
CA ARG A 221 -6.75 -7.56 6.26
C ARG A 221 -5.40 -8.02 6.78
N ALA A 222 -4.31 -7.70 6.10
CA ALA A 222 -2.97 -8.11 6.50
C ALA A 222 -2.42 -7.36 7.72
N GLY A 223 -3.04 -6.24 8.09
CA GLY A 223 -2.53 -5.37 9.15
C GLY A 223 -1.11 -4.88 8.86
N LYS A 224 -0.26 -4.86 9.86
CA LYS A 224 1.15 -4.50 9.75
C LYS A 224 1.94 -5.69 9.18
N VAL A 225 2.44 -5.57 7.96
CA VAL A 225 3.23 -6.64 7.33
C VAL A 225 4.70 -6.57 7.78
N ARG A 226 5.20 -7.67 8.33
CA ARG A 226 6.59 -7.87 8.74
C ARG A 226 7.21 -8.97 7.88
N VAL A 227 8.27 -8.66 7.18
CA VAL A 227 9.03 -9.65 6.40
C VAL A 227 10.11 -10.25 7.28
N ALA A 228 10.03 -11.54 7.54
CA ALA A 228 11.03 -12.27 8.31
C ALA A 228 12.04 -12.95 7.37
N ASP A 229 13.31 -12.69 7.61
CA ASP A 229 14.40 -13.47 6.99
C ASP A 229 14.49 -14.83 7.69
N ILE A 230 14.13 -15.89 6.98
CA ILE A 230 14.21 -17.26 7.47
C ILE A 230 15.46 -18.00 6.96
N GLY A 231 16.40 -17.25 6.37
CA GLY A 231 17.71 -17.74 5.93
C GLY A 231 17.68 -18.46 4.59
N VAL A 232 16.76 -18.11 3.71
CA VAL A 232 16.81 -18.52 2.29
C VAL A 232 17.86 -17.64 1.60
N PRO A 233 18.87 -18.22 0.93
CA PRO A 233 19.90 -17.44 0.25
C PRO A 233 19.35 -16.64 -0.92
N ARG A 234 19.79 -15.39 -1.10
CA ARG A 234 19.37 -14.54 -2.23
C ARG A 234 19.61 -15.19 -3.60
N ALA A 235 20.61 -16.07 -3.70
CA ALA A 235 20.87 -16.86 -4.91
C ALA A 235 19.66 -17.67 -5.38
N CYS A 236 18.73 -18.02 -4.48
CA CYS A 236 17.51 -18.76 -4.84
C CYS A 236 16.52 -17.94 -5.67
N TRP A 237 16.61 -16.59 -5.67
CA TRP A 237 15.70 -15.72 -6.42
C TRP A 237 16.36 -14.53 -7.13
N GLN A 238 17.69 -14.39 -7.12
CA GLN A 238 18.39 -13.25 -7.72
C GLN A 238 18.16 -13.11 -9.24
N GLU A 239 17.81 -14.20 -9.93
CA GLU A 239 17.52 -14.23 -11.37
C GLU A 239 16.02 -14.09 -11.68
N GLU A 240 15.17 -14.10 -10.64
CA GLU A 240 13.73 -13.92 -10.80
C GLU A 240 13.38 -12.46 -11.11
N LYS A 241 12.32 -12.27 -11.92
CA LYS A 241 11.78 -10.95 -12.21
C LYS A 241 10.54 -10.73 -11.34
N PHE A 242 10.55 -9.65 -10.59
CA PHE A 242 9.42 -9.21 -9.77
C PHE A 242 8.82 -7.94 -10.37
N PRO A 243 7.87 -8.05 -11.31
CA PRO A 243 7.28 -6.89 -11.97
C PRO A 243 6.43 -6.05 -11.02
N ILE A 244 5.95 -6.63 -9.94
CA ILE A 244 5.15 -5.95 -8.92
C ILE A 244 6.02 -5.71 -7.70
N GLN A 245 6.04 -4.46 -7.23
CA GLN A 245 6.90 -4.03 -6.12
C GLN A 245 6.14 -3.04 -5.23
N THR A 246 6.56 -2.89 -3.97
CA THR A 246 6.22 -1.69 -3.20
C THR A 246 7.25 -0.59 -3.51
N VAL A 247 6.83 0.66 -3.33
CA VAL A 247 7.76 1.79 -3.50
C VAL A 247 8.83 1.73 -2.40
N GLU A 248 10.08 1.62 -2.80
CA GLU A 248 11.23 1.88 -1.94
C GLU A 248 11.84 3.22 -2.35
N PRO A 249 11.67 4.26 -1.53
CA PRO A 249 12.22 5.55 -1.87
C PRO A 249 13.74 5.49 -1.78
N GLY A 250 14.41 5.63 -2.92
CA GLY A 250 15.85 5.86 -2.95
C GLY A 250 16.20 7.27 -2.47
N LYS A 251 17.49 7.53 -2.29
CA LYS A 251 17.94 8.91 -1.98
C LYS A 251 17.68 9.85 -3.14
N LEU A 252 17.22 11.05 -2.85
CA LEU A 252 17.09 12.11 -3.84
C LEU A 252 18.47 12.52 -4.38
N PRO A 253 18.57 12.84 -5.68
CA PRO A 253 19.81 13.34 -6.25
C PRO A 253 20.22 14.64 -5.58
N ARG A 254 21.49 14.74 -5.20
CA ARG A 254 22.01 15.97 -4.61
C ARG A 254 22.00 17.10 -5.64
N ARG A 255 21.37 18.22 -5.30
CA ARG A 255 21.37 19.41 -6.15
C ARG A 255 22.78 20.03 -6.26
N PRO A 256 23.28 20.32 -7.48
CA PRO A 256 24.52 21.07 -7.66
C PRO A 256 24.45 22.44 -6.98
N ARG A 257 25.57 22.93 -6.48
CA ARG A 257 25.60 24.24 -5.78
C ARG A 257 25.32 25.43 -6.69
N ASP A 258 25.57 25.27 -8.00
CA ASP A 258 25.38 26.29 -9.04
C ASP A 258 24.05 26.17 -9.77
N ILE A 259 23.12 25.33 -9.25
CA ILE A 259 21.82 25.14 -9.86
C ILE A 259 20.98 26.43 -9.79
N TYR A 260 20.24 26.71 -10.86
CA TYR A 260 19.32 27.84 -10.91
C TYR A 260 17.88 27.38 -11.23
N LYS A 261 16.89 28.24 -10.93
CA LYS A 261 15.45 27.93 -11.01
C LYS A 261 15.02 27.25 -12.32
N GLY A 262 15.58 27.67 -13.46
CA GLY A 262 15.22 27.09 -14.77
C GLY A 262 15.65 25.64 -14.95
N LYS A 263 16.71 25.18 -14.21
CA LYS A 263 17.17 23.79 -14.22
C LYS A 263 16.45 22.90 -13.18
N CYS A 264 15.72 23.51 -12.24
CA CYS A 264 14.91 22.79 -11.28
C CYS A 264 13.53 22.38 -11.81
N GLY A 265 13.31 22.46 -13.13
CA GLY A 265 12.05 22.13 -13.78
C GLY A 265 11.07 23.30 -13.86
N LYS A 266 10.38 23.36 -14.99
CA LYS A 266 9.31 24.33 -15.26
C LYS A 266 8.01 23.55 -15.40
N VAL A 267 7.04 23.81 -14.53
CA VAL A 267 5.73 23.16 -14.54
C VAL A 267 4.68 24.12 -15.05
N TYR A 268 3.93 23.70 -16.07
CA TYR A 268 2.76 24.40 -16.60
C TYR A 268 1.50 23.71 -16.10
N ILE A 269 0.60 24.43 -15.43
CA ILE A 269 -0.65 23.88 -14.89
C ILE A 269 -1.83 24.58 -15.57
N LEU A 270 -2.61 23.84 -16.35
CA LEU A 270 -3.87 24.31 -16.90
C LEU A 270 -5.01 23.86 -16.00
N GLY A 271 -5.67 24.80 -15.32
CA GLY A 271 -6.73 24.47 -14.36
C GLY A 271 -7.58 25.66 -13.97
N GLY A 272 -8.46 25.44 -13.02
CA GLY A 272 -9.33 26.46 -12.43
C GLY A 272 -10.58 26.78 -13.23
N ALA A 273 -11.70 26.90 -12.52
CA ALA A 273 -12.98 27.34 -13.00
C ALA A 273 -13.72 28.12 -11.88
N ILE A 274 -14.88 28.71 -12.20
CA ILE A 274 -15.75 29.31 -11.19
C ILE A 274 -16.13 28.23 -10.17
N GLY A 275 -15.90 28.53 -8.88
CA GLY A 275 -16.12 27.57 -7.78
C GLY A 275 -14.97 26.58 -7.55
N LEU A 276 -13.96 26.48 -8.45
CA LEU A 276 -12.86 25.52 -8.41
C LEU A 276 -11.48 26.20 -8.44
N THR A 277 -11.36 27.40 -7.88
CA THR A 277 -10.14 28.20 -7.91
C THR A 277 -9.02 27.67 -6.99
N GLY A 278 -9.36 26.83 -6.02
CA GLY A 278 -8.40 26.24 -5.08
C GLY A 278 -7.53 25.14 -5.69
N ALA A 279 -8.08 24.32 -6.60
CA ALA A 279 -7.39 23.16 -7.18
C ALA A 279 -6.06 23.51 -7.88
N PRO A 280 -5.99 24.49 -8.82
CA PRO A 280 -4.72 24.86 -9.44
C PRO A 280 -3.72 25.46 -8.44
N VAL A 281 -4.17 26.13 -7.38
CA VAL A 281 -3.30 26.67 -6.32
C VAL A 281 -2.67 25.52 -5.53
N LEU A 282 -3.46 24.54 -5.07
CA LEU A 282 -2.97 23.35 -4.35
C LEU A 282 -1.98 22.54 -5.20
N ALA A 283 -2.30 22.36 -6.50
CA ALA A 283 -1.38 21.70 -7.44
C ALA A 283 -0.06 22.47 -7.59
N GLY A 284 -0.13 23.80 -7.71
CA GLY A 284 1.03 24.67 -7.81
C GLY A 284 1.91 24.65 -6.56
N GLU A 285 1.30 24.71 -5.39
CA GLU A 285 2.01 24.61 -4.10
C GLU A 285 2.63 23.21 -3.91
N GLY A 286 1.91 22.14 -4.26
CA GLY A 286 2.44 20.79 -4.29
C GLY A 286 3.68 20.67 -5.18
N ALA A 287 3.64 21.26 -6.38
CA ALA A 287 4.77 21.29 -7.30
C ALA A 287 5.98 22.07 -6.73
N LEU A 288 5.74 23.24 -6.15
CA LEU A 288 6.81 24.08 -5.56
C LEU A 288 7.45 23.38 -4.35
N ARG A 289 6.65 22.84 -3.44
CA ARG A 289 7.13 22.15 -2.23
C ARG A 289 7.87 20.86 -2.53
N SER A 290 7.60 20.23 -3.69
CA SER A 290 8.37 19.08 -4.18
C SER A 290 9.55 19.45 -5.09
N GLY A 291 9.88 20.74 -5.18
CA GLY A 291 11.16 21.22 -5.70
C GLY A 291 11.14 21.79 -7.11
N ALA A 292 9.99 22.00 -7.75
CA ALA A 292 9.91 22.71 -9.03
C ALA A 292 10.51 24.13 -8.93
N GLY A 293 11.30 24.51 -9.93
CA GLY A 293 11.96 25.83 -9.94
C GLY A 293 11.05 26.96 -10.41
N LEU A 294 10.11 26.66 -11.30
CA LEU A 294 9.13 27.61 -11.84
C LEU A 294 7.79 26.90 -12.05
N VAL A 295 6.71 27.51 -11.59
CA VAL A 295 5.34 27.00 -11.76
C VAL A 295 4.46 28.09 -12.36
N THR A 296 3.84 27.81 -13.51
CA THR A 296 2.88 28.70 -14.17
C THR A 296 1.48 28.11 -14.06
N LEU A 297 0.54 28.88 -13.52
CA LEU A 297 -0.88 28.53 -13.43
C LEU A 297 -1.64 29.25 -14.55
N ALA A 298 -1.97 28.56 -15.62
CA ALA A 298 -2.80 29.07 -16.69
C ALA A 298 -4.29 28.84 -16.35
N VAL A 299 -5.01 29.92 -16.07
CA VAL A 299 -6.38 29.85 -15.57
C VAL A 299 -7.32 30.74 -16.41
N PRO A 300 -8.61 30.39 -16.56
CA PRO A 300 -9.56 31.25 -17.26
C PRO A 300 -9.53 32.69 -16.74
N ALA A 301 -9.57 33.69 -17.66
CA ALA A 301 -9.41 35.10 -17.31
C ALA A 301 -10.40 35.57 -16.22
N ARG A 302 -11.60 35.01 -16.15
CA ARG A 302 -12.62 35.34 -15.16
C ARG A 302 -12.28 34.93 -13.71
N VAL A 303 -11.41 33.91 -13.53
CA VAL A 303 -10.94 33.46 -12.20
C VAL A 303 -9.51 33.87 -11.91
N TYR A 304 -8.80 34.43 -12.87
CA TYR A 304 -7.42 34.88 -12.76
C TYR A 304 -7.18 35.79 -11.55
N PRO A 305 -7.98 36.85 -11.29
CA PRO A 305 -7.72 37.72 -10.13
C PRO A 305 -7.80 36.99 -8.78
N ILE A 306 -8.67 35.98 -8.69
CA ILE A 306 -8.84 35.17 -7.48
C ILE A 306 -7.63 34.26 -7.27
N VAL A 307 -7.19 33.58 -8.34
CA VAL A 307 -6.02 32.68 -8.28
C VAL A 307 -4.74 33.46 -8.06
N ALA A 308 -4.52 34.56 -8.81
CA ALA A 308 -3.36 35.42 -8.65
C ALA A 308 -3.23 35.99 -7.24
N GLY A 309 -4.34 36.36 -6.59
CA GLY A 309 -4.36 36.85 -5.21
C GLY A 309 -4.04 35.76 -4.16
N ARG A 310 -3.98 34.48 -4.54
CA ARG A 310 -3.61 33.37 -3.66
C ARG A 310 -2.20 32.83 -3.89
N CYS A 311 -1.57 33.23 -4.99
CA CYS A 311 -0.24 32.75 -5.36
C CYS A 311 0.82 33.74 -4.90
N MET A 312 1.86 33.26 -4.22
CA MET A 312 3.04 34.05 -3.87
C MET A 312 4.22 33.67 -4.77
N GLU A 313 4.52 32.38 -4.88
CA GLU A 313 5.68 31.87 -5.63
C GLU A 313 5.30 31.35 -7.03
N ALA A 314 4.07 30.84 -7.21
CA ALA A 314 3.57 30.45 -8.53
C ALA A 314 3.14 31.66 -9.34
N MET A 315 3.37 31.63 -10.66
CA MET A 315 3.00 32.69 -11.58
C MET A 315 1.62 32.38 -12.19
N ALA A 316 0.58 33.08 -11.78
CA ALA A 316 -0.70 32.97 -12.44
C ALA A 316 -0.73 33.74 -13.75
N THR A 317 -1.31 33.18 -14.80
CA THR A 317 -1.49 33.82 -16.11
C THR A 317 -2.93 33.64 -16.62
N PRO A 318 -3.56 34.67 -17.18
CA PRO A 318 -4.88 34.52 -17.76
C PRO A 318 -4.78 33.69 -19.06
N LEU A 319 -5.63 32.66 -19.16
CA LEU A 319 -5.70 31.78 -20.30
C LEU A 319 -6.24 32.54 -21.52
N GLY A 320 -5.47 32.56 -22.60
CA GLY A 320 -5.88 33.12 -23.87
C GLY A 320 -7.02 32.34 -24.54
N SER A 321 -7.65 32.95 -25.55
CA SER A 321 -8.68 32.28 -26.35
C SER A 321 -8.12 31.43 -27.49
N ASP A 322 -6.91 31.73 -27.95
CA ASP A 322 -6.24 31.01 -29.03
C ASP A 322 -5.51 29.77 -28.50
N PRO A 323 -5.89 28.55 -28.90
CA PRO A 323 -5.21 27.33 -28.51
C PRO A 323 -3.72 27.28 -28.88
N ARG A 324 -3.30 27.97 -29.97
CA ARG A 324 -1.91 28.02 -30.42
C ARG A 324 -1.03 28.79 -29.43
N ALA A 325 -1.55 29.90 -28.87
CA ALA A 325 -0.84 30.66 -27.87
C ALA A 325 -0.70 29.87 -26.57
N VAL A 326 -1.72 29.10 -26.17
CA VAL A 326 -1.67 28.21 -25.00
C VAL A 326 -0.67 27.08 -25.22
N LEU A 327 -0.66 26.48 -26.41
CA LEU A 327 0.32 25.44 -26.78
C LEU A 327 1.76 26.00 -26.69
N ALA A 328 2.01 27.17 -27.26
CA ALA A 328 3.33 27.79 -27.22
C ALA A 328 3.82 28.03 -25.78
N GLN A 329 2.94 28.49 -24.87
CA GLN A 329 3.28 28.64 -23.46
C GLN A 329 3.58 27.28 -22.78
N ALA A 330 2.80 26.25 -23.09
CA ALA A 330 3.01 24.91 -22.55
C ALA A 330 4.33 24.30 -23.04
N GLU A 331 4.73 24.55 -24.30
CA GLU A 331 6.00 24.07 -24.89
C GLU A 331 7.25 24.67 -24.21
N GLU A 332 7.15 25.85 -23.59
CA GLU A 332 8.25 26.45 -22.83
C GLU A 332 8.49 25.75 -21.48
N SER A 333 7.59 24.86 -21.07
CA SER A 333 7.68 24.10 -19.84
C SER A 333 8.46 22.78 -20.01
N SER A 334 8.86 22.18 -18.89
CA SER A 334 9.43 20.83 -18.84
C SER A 334 8.34 19.76 -18.84
N VAL A 335 7.16 20.10 -18.31
CA VAL A 335 6.01 19.21 -18.12
C VAL A 335 4.74 20.03 -18.00
N ALA A 336 3.62 19.51 -18.46
CA ALA A 336 2.30 20.11 -18.26
C ALA A 336 1.42 19.23 -17.36
N LEU A 337 0.69 19.86 -16.43
CA LEU A 337 -0.40 19.25 -15.67
C LEU A 337 -1.72 19.87 -16.16
N LEU A 338 -2.62 19.03 -16.63
CA LEU A 338 -3.88 19.48 -17.22
C LEU A 338 -5.04 18.91 -16.40
N GLY A 339 -5.92 19.80 -15.90
CA GLY A 339 -7.17 19.37 -15.32
C GLY A 339 -7.54 19.85 -13.92
N PRO A 340 -6.65 20.20 -12.99
CA PRO A 340 -7.01 20.59 -11.63
C PRO A 340 -8.12 21.68 -11.61
N GLY A 341 -9.36 21.28 -11.26
CA GLY A 341 -10.50 22.17 -11.20
C GLY A 341 -10.83 22.92 -12.51
N LEU A 342 -10.58 22.32 -13.66
CA LEU A 342 -10.76 22.96 -14.99
C LEU A 342 -12.24 23.14 -15.36
N GLY A 343 -13.11 22.33 -14.76
CA GLY A 343 -14.54 22.32 -15.05
C GLY A 343 -14.92 21.60 -16.33
N GLY A 344 -16.23 21.43 -16.53
CA GLY A 344 -16.77 20.60 -17.64
C GLY A 344 -17.09 21.36 -18.92
N GLU A 345 -16.64 22.62 -19.11
CA GLU A 345 -16.95 23.40 -20.31
C GLU A 345 -16.37 22.78 -21.58
N ASN A 346 -17.17 22.67 -22.65
CA ASN A 346 -16.74 22.09 -23.94
C ASN A 346 -15.52 22.79 -24.53
N ARG A 347 -15.34 24.09 -24.27
CA ARG A 347 -14.15 24.83 -24.70
C ARG A 347 -12.90 24.30 -24.03
N MET A 348 -12.95 24.03 -22.71
CA MET A 348 -11.81 23.49 -21.96
C MET A 348 -11.50 22.06 -22.35
N LYS A 349 -12.52 21.23 -22.59
CA LYS A 349 -12.34 19.88 -23.14
C LYS A 349 -11.57 19.92 -24.47
N ARG A 350 -12.02 20.77 -25.41
CA ARG A 350 -11.30 20.93 -26.70
C ARG A 350 -9.88 21.45 -26.51
N MET A 351 -9.64 22.35 -25.56
CA MET A 351 -8.29 22.84 -25.25
C MET A 351 -7.38 21.70 -24.78
N VAL A 352 -7.86 20.87 -23.87
CA VAL A 352 -7.09 19.69 -23.39
C VAL A 352 -6.79 18.74 -24.54
N LEU A 353 -7.77 18.41 -25.40
CA LEU A 353 -7.56 17.52 -26.54
C LEU A 353 -6.55 18.12 -27.53
N THR A 354 -6.65 19.42 -27.84
CA THR A 354 -5.69 20.11 -28.75
C THR A 354 -4.27 20.09 -28.16
N LEU A 355 -4.11 20.28 -26.85
CA LEU A 355 -2.81 20.17 -26.21
C LEU A 355 -2.28 18.73 -26.28
N LEU A 356 -3.10 17.74 -26.03
CA LEU A 356 -2.69 16.34 -26.12
C LEU A 356 -2.24 15.92 -27.52
N GLU A 357 -2.91 16.43 -28.55
CA GLU A 357 -2.57 16.14 -29.95
C GLU A 357 -1.25 16.78 -30.39
N ASN A 358 -0.90 17.96 -29.84
CA ASN A 358 0.17 18.79 -30.42
C ASN A 358 1.36 19.04 -29.44
N LEU A 359 1.20 18.91 -28.14
CA LEU A 359 2.24 19.18 -27.14
C LEU A 359 3.26 18.03 -27.10
N GLU A 360 4.53 18.33 -27.36
CA GLU A 360 5.63 17.34 -27.34
C GLU A 360 6.25 17.11 -25.96
N LYS A 361 5.74 17.78 -24.93
CA LYS A 361 6.21 17.63 -23.54
C LYS A 361 5.46 16.52 -22.80
N PRO A 362 6.06 15.96 -21.74
CA PRO A 362 5.34 15.09 -20.81
C PRO A 362 4.09 15.78 -20.27
N VAL A 363 2.99 15.01 -20.15
CA VAL A 363 1.72 15.50 -19.63
C VAL A 363 1.25 14.64 -18.47
N VAL A 364 0.80 15.28 -17.40
CA VAL A 364 0.03 14.67 -16.33
C VAL A 364 -1.44 15.08 -16.51
N LEU A 365 -2.34 14.11 -16.61
CA LEU A 365 -3.79 14.33 -16.64
C LEU A 365 -4.40 13.99 -15.31
N ASP A 366 -5.11 14.93 -14.70
CA ASP A 366 -5.85 14.73 -13.46
C ASP A 366 -7.26 15.34 -13.54
N ALA A 367 -8.16 14.87 -12.72
CA ALA A 367 -9.51 15.45 -12.54
C ALA A 367 -10.24 15.74 -13.87
N ASP A 368 -10.55 17.00 -14.17
CA ASP A 368 -11.28 17.39 -15.41
C ASP A 368 -10.45 17.17 -16.68
N GLY A 369 -9.13 17.07 -16.59
CA GLY A 369 -8.27 16.65 -17.69
C GLY A 369 -8.56 15.21 -18.11
N LEU A 370 -8.76 14.31 -17.15
CA LEU A 370 -9.18 12.94 -17.40
C LEU A 370 -10.62 12.89 -17.97
N ASN A 371 -11.51 13.71 -17.42
CA ASN A 371 -12.89 13.83 -17.94
C ASN A 371 -12.91 14.32 -19.40
N ALA A 372 -11.95 15.15 -19.82
CA ALA A 372 -11.85 15.65 -21.19
C ALA A 372 -11.54 14.55 -22.20
N VAL A 373 -10.75 13.54 -21.83
CA VAL A 373 -10.38 12.41 -22.72
C VAL A 373 -11.36 11.23 -22.62
N SER A 374 -12.34 11.29 -21.71
CA SER A 374 -13.40 10.29 -21.66
C SER A 374 -14.17 10.26 -22.99
N GLY A 375 -14.26 9.08 -23.62
CA GLY A 375 -14.80 8.91 -24.97
C GLY A 375 -13.86 9.30 -26.13
N HIS A 376 -12.63 9.74 -25.82
CA HIS A 376 -11.59 10.11 -26.78
C HIS A 376 -10.24 9.47 -26.46
N ILE A 377 -10.27 8.26 -25.88
CA ILE A 377 -9.06 7.59 -25.35
C ILE A 377 -7.98 7.35 -26.42
N ASP A 378 -8.37 7.29 -27.69
CA ASP A 378 -7.44 7.09 -28.80
C ASP A 378 -6.44 8.25 -28.98
N VAL A 379 -6.75 9.46 -28.47
CA VAL A 379 -5.79 10.57 -28.46
C VAL A 379 -4.56 10.23 -27.63
N LEU A 380 -4.72 9.43 -26.56
CA LEU A 380 -3.61 8.98 -25.71
C LEU A 380 -2.73 7.97 -26.43
N LYS A 381 -3.35 7.01 -27.15
CA LYS A 381 -2.63 5.97 -27.92
C LYS A 381 -1.77 6.56 -29.04
N GLY A 382 -2.18 7.70 -29.59
CA GLY A 382 -1.46 8.42 -30.66
C GLY A 382 -0.27 9.26 -30.18
N ARG A 383 -0.17 9.53 -28.86
CA ARG A 383 0.90 10.38 -28.32
C ARG A 383 2.24 9.66 -28.30
N LYS A 384 3.29 10.37 -28.75
CA LYS A 384 4.69 9.94 -28.63
C LYS A 384 5.30 10.39 -27.30
N ALA A 385 4.86 11.53 -26.78
CA ALA A 385 5.35 12.09 -25.52
C ALA A 385 4.71 11.38 -24.32
N LEU A 386 5.47 11.27 -23.25
CA LEU A 386 5.06 10.62 -22.01
C LEU A 386 3.73 11.20 -21.49
N THR A 387 2.81 10.32 -21.13
CA THR A 387 1.53 10.70 -20.53
C THR A 387 1.30 9.90 -19.25
N ILE A 388 0.97 10.62 -18.18
CA ILE A 388 0.63 10.07 -16.88
C ILE A 388 -0.83 10.38 -16.60
N LEU A 389 -1.59 9.37 -16.19
CA LEU A 389 -2.99 9.51 -15.79
C LEU A 389 -3.09 9.25 -14.29
N THR A 390 -3.83 10.10 -13.56
CA THR A 390 -3.97 9.98 -12.10
C THR A 390 -5.43 9.82 -11.66
N PRO A 391 -6.20 8.84 -12.21
CA PRO A 391 -7.60 8.67 -11.87
C PRO A 391 -7.81 8.05 -10.49
N HIS A 392 -8.88 8.46 -9.79
CA HIS A 392 -9.54 7.61 -8.80
C HIS A 392 -10.50 6.62 -9.49
N ASP A 393 -11.07 5.64 -8.77
CA ASP A 393 -11.90 4.58 -9.37
C ASP A 393 -13.05 5.11 -10.24
N GLY A 394 -13.70 6.19 -9.82
CA GLY A 394 -14.79 6.79 -10.60
C GLY A 394 -14.33 7.42 -11.92
N GLU A 395 -13.16 8.08 -11.92
CA GLU A 395 -12.52 8.62 -13.13
C GLU A 395 -12.03 7.48 -14.03
N PHE A 396 -11.42 6.45 -13.45
CA PHE A 396 -10.94 5.28 -14.17
C PHE A 396 -12.08 4.59 -14.95
N LYS A 397 -13.25 4.39 -14.32
CA LYS A 397 -14.43 3.86 -15.00
C LYS A 397 -14.90 4.73 -16.16
N ARG A 398 -14.88 6.07 -15.99
CA ARG A 398 -15.25 6.99 -17.07
C ARG A 398 -14.26 6.97 -18.26
N LEU A 399 -12.99 6.64 -18.01
CA LEU A 399 -11.99 6.42 -19.04
C LEU A 399 -12.14 5.08 -19.78
N GLY A 400 -13.07 4.23 -19.36
CA GLY A 400 -13.26 2.88 -19.90
C GLY A 400 -12.52 1.78 -19.13
N GLY A 401 -11.93 2.10 -17.98
CA GLY A 401 -11.31 1.11 -17.11
C GLY A 401 -12.33 0.22 -16.43
N ASP A 402 -12.11 -1.08 -16.43
CA ASP A 402 -12.99 -2.08 -15.82
C ASP A 402 -12.45 -2.54 -14.47
N LEU A 403 -13.27 -2.34 -13.42
CA LEU A 403 -13.01 -2.82 -12.07
C LEU A 403 -13.99 -3.94 -11.65
N SER A 404 -14.86 -4.39 -12.54
CA SER A 404 -15.88 -5.41 -12.26
C SER A 404 -15.30 -6.82 -12.36
N GLU A 405 -14.34 -7.02 -13.25
CA GLU A 405 -13.64 -8.29 -13.46
C GLU A 405 -12.17 -8.19 -13.00
N GLY A 406 -11.67 -9.24 -12.35
CA GLY A 406 -10.28 -9.26 -11.92
C GLY A 406 -9.99 -8.43 -10.66
N THR A 407 -8.80 -7.88 -10.58
CA THR A 407 -8.33 -7.04 -9.47
C THR A 407 -7.98 -5.64 -9.95
N ARG A 408 -7.95 -4.66 -9.03
CA ARG A 408 -7.46 -3.30 -9.35
C ARG A 408 -6.08 -3.31 -9.99
N LEU A 409 -5.19 -4.20 -9.56
CA LEU A 409 -3.84 -4.35 -10.12
C LEU A 409 -3.89 -4.81 -11.58
N GLN A 410 -4.66 -5.86 -11.87
CA GLN A 410 -4.83 -6.36 -13.24
C GLN A 410 -5.47 -5.33 -14.15
N ALA A 411 -6.53 -4.66 -13.68
CA ALA A 411 -7.19 -3.59 -14.43
C ALA A 411 -6.22 -2.43 -14.76
N ALA A 412 -5.41 -2.00 -13.77
CA ALA A 412 -4.42 -0.94 -13.96
C ALA A 412 -3.34 -1.34 -14.97
N LEU A 413 -2.81 -2.56 -14.88
CA LEU A 413 -1.79 -3.07 -15.81
C LEU A 413 -2.34 -3.18 -17.25
N SER A 414 -3.53 -3.74 -17.41
CA SER A 414 -4.17 -3.89 -18.73
C SER A 414 -4.42 -2.54 -19.37
N PHE A 415 -4.94 -1.57 -18.63
CA PHE A 415 -5.22 -0.23 -19.12
C PHE A 415 -3.94 0.54 -19.48
N ALA A 416 -2.89 0.43 -18.66
CA ALA A 416 -1.59 1.04 -18.95
C ALA A 416 -0.97 0.47 -20.24
N ALA A 417 -1.02 -0.85 -20.42
CA ALA A 417 -0.53 -1.53 -21.61
C ALA A 417 -1.33 -1.13 -22.88
N GLU A 418 -2.67 -1.04 -22.76
CA GLU A 418 -3.54 -0.67 -23.88
C GLU A 418 -3.35 0.78 -24.33
N THR A 419 -3.19 1.70 -23.38
CA THR A 419 -3.11 3.14 -23.68
C THR A 419 -1.68 3.64 -23.94
N GLY A 420 -0.66 2.86 -23.54
CA GLY A 420 0.73 3.29 -23.55
C GLY A 420 1.06 4.36 -22.49
N CYS A 421 0.15 4.61 -21.53
CA CYS A 421 0.29 5.62 -20.49
C CYS A 421 0.75 5.01 -19.16
N ILE A 422 1.46 5.79 -18.35
CA ILE A 422 1.63 5.44 -16.93
C ILE A 422 0.33 5.77 -16.22
N LEU A 423 -0.22 4.80 -15.49
CA LEU A 423 -1.46 4.94 -14.75
C LEU A 423 -1.20 4.97 -13.24
N VAL A 424 -1.61 6.02 -12.56
CA VAL A 424 -1.65 6.13 -11.10
C VAL A 424 -3.10 5.96 -10.65
N LEU A 425 -3.52 4.73 -10.38
CA LEU A 425 -4.88 4.42 -9.90
C LEU A 425 -4.98 4.72 -8.41
N LYS A 426 -5.51 5.91 -8.09
CA LYS A 426 -5.60 6.44 -6.73
C LYS A 426 -6.56 5.64 -5.84
N GLY A 427 -6.22 5.51 -4.56
CA GLY A 427 -7.03 4.86 -3.52
C GLY A 427 -6.16 4.28 -2.41
N PHE A 428 -6.78 3.52 -1.51
CA PHE A 428 -6.02 2.70 -0.57
C PHE A 428 -5.07 1.78 -1.34
N ARG A 429 -3.78 1.81 -1.01
CA ARG A 429 -2.74 1.13 -1.78
C ARG A 429 -2.75 1.58 -3.26
N THR A 430 -2.53 2.88 -3.49
CA THR A 430 -2.42 3.46 -4.84
C THR A 430 -1.46 2.63 -5.70
N ILE A 431 -1.90 2.30 -6.92
CA ILE A 431 -1.13 1.48 -7.87
C ILE A 431 -0.59 2.38 -8.98
N THR A 432 0.72 2.39 -9.16
CA THR A 432 1.37 3.00 -10.33
C THR A 432 1.72 1.90 -11.31
N ALA A 433 0.96 1.78 -12.41
CA ALA A 433 1.14 0.77 -13.45
C ALA A 433 1.83 1.36 -14.68
N PHE A 434 2.77 0.60 -15.25
CA PHE A 434 3.54 0.95 -16.45
C PHE A 434 3.10 0.11 -17.64
N PRO A 435 3.23 0.65 -18.87
CA PRO A 435 2.86 -0.08 -20.10
C PRO A 435 3.64 -1.38 -20.32
N ASP A 436 4.81 -1.52 -19.71
CA ASP A 436 5.69 -2.68 -19.83
C ASP A 436 5.35 -3.84 -18.85
N GLY A 437 4.25 -3.69 -18.10
CA GLY A 437 3.78 -4.71 -17.15
C GLY A 437 4.35 -4.58 -15.74
N ARG A 438 5.21 -3.59 -15.47
CA ARG A 438 5.65 -3.27 -14.10
C ARG A 438 4.58 -2.50 -13.35
N ALA A 439 4.48 -2.73 -12.02
CA ALA A 439 3.66 -1.87 -11.16
C ALA A 439 4.30 -1.69 -9.79
N PHE A 440 4.01 -0.52 -9.20
CA PHE A 440 4.36 -0.20 -7.82
C PHE A 440 3.11 0.00 -6.99
N VAL A 441 3.04 -0.67 -5.85
CA VAL A 441 1.97 -0.51 -4.87
C VAL A 441 2.47 0.39 -3.75
N ASN A 442 1.80 1.51 -3.54
CA ASN A 442 2.15 2.45 -2.49
C ASN A 442 1.69 1.96 -1.11
N VAL A 443 2.55 2.11 -0.10
CA VAL A 443 2.29 1.67 1.28
C VAL A 443 2.21 2.82 2.29
N SER A 444 2.47 4.05 1.85
CA SER A 444 2.34 5.27 2.68
C SER A 444 0.96 5.91 2.52
N GLY A 445 0.60 6.75 3.47
CA GLY A 445 -0.67 7.46 3.49
C GLY A 445 -1.69 6.85 4.46
N ASN A 446 -2.67 7.65 4.83
CA ASN A 446 -3.67 7.33 5.83
C ASN A 446 -5.09 7.83 5.42
N PRO A 447 -6.15 7.39 6.11
CA PRO A 447 -7.53 7.79 5.80
C PRO A 447 -7.82 9.29 5.86
N GLY A 448 -7.07 10.07 6.64
CA GLY A 448 -7.20 11.54 6.72
C GLY A 448 -6.93 12.26 5.39
N MET A 449 -6.24 11.60 4.45
CA MET A 449 -6.01 12.12 3.10
C MET A 449 -7.26 12.06 2.20
N ALA A 450 -8.35 11.43 2.64
CA ALA A 450 -9.61 11.30 1.89
C ALA A 450 -10.41 12.62 1.93
N THR A 451 -9.80 13.71 1.49
CA THR A 451 -10.40 15.07 1.44
C THR A 451 -10.14 15.73 0.08
N GLY A 452 -11.07 16.61 -0.33
CA GLY A 452 -10.97 17.31 -1.61
C GLY A 452 -9.70 18.18 -1.70
N GLY A 453 -8.94 18.04 -2.79
CA GLY A 453 -7.69 18.75 -3.02
C GLY A 453 -6.42 17.92 -2.82
N SER A 454 -6.47 16.78 -2.10
CA SER A 454 -5.30 15.89 -1.95
C SER A 454 -4.79 15.38 -3.31
N GLY A 455 -5.70 15.05 -4.24
CA GLY A 455 -5.34 14.65 -5.61
C GLY A 455 -4.63 15.75 -6.39
N ASP A 456 -5.11 17.02 -6.27
CA ASP A 456 -4.47 18.15 -6.94
C ASP A 456 -3.00 18.32 -6.48
N VAL A 457 -2.74 18.16 -5.18
CA VAL A 457 -1.38 18.18 -4.63
C VAL A 457 -0.53 17.08 -5.26
N LEU A 458 -1.04 15.84 -5.33
CA LEU A 458 -0.34 14.72 -5.96
C LEU A 458 -0.01 15.00 -7.43
N GLY A 459 -0.98 15.52 -8.21
CA GLY A 459 -0.76 15.91 -9.61
C GLY A 459 0.39 16.90 -9.76
N GLY A 460 0.44 17.90 -8.87
CA GLY A 460 1.53 18.87 -8.80
C GLY A 460 2.89 18.23 -8.48
N MET A 461 2.93 17.32 -7.51
CA MET A 461 4.15 16.60 -7.12
C MET A 461 4.69 15.72 -8.25
N VAL A 462 3.81 14.97 -8.94
CA VAL A 462 4.19 14.14 -10.10
C VAL A 462 4.80 15.03 -11.20
N ALA A 463 4.11 16.12 -11.55
CA ALA A 463 4.61 17.07 -12.54
C ALA A 463 5.97 17.68 -12.12
N SER A 464 6.14 18.02 -10.84
CA SER A 464 7.38 18.58 -10.31
C SER A 464 8.57 17.62 -10.47
N LEU A 465 8.45 16.38 -10.01
CA LEU A 465 9.55 15.41 -10.07
C LEU A 465 9.93 15.06 -11.52
N LEU A 466 8.95 14.91 -12.40
CA LEU A 466 9.19 14.74 -13.85
C LEU A 466 9.86 15.98 -14.46
N GLY A 467 9.36 17.18 -14.13
CA GLY A 467 9.91 18.44 -14.61
C GLY A 467 11.35 18.69 -14.21
N GLN A 468 11.78 18.15 -13.07
CA GLN A 468 13.17 18.17 -12.59
C GLN A 468 14.07 17.15 -13.32
N GLY A 469 13.52 16.33 -14.23
CA GLY A 469 14.26 15.39 -15.04
C GLY A 469 14.51 14.03 -14.37
N LEU A 470 13.78 13.69 -13.29
CA LEU A 470 13.84 12.35 -12.74
C LEU A 470 13.23 11.34 -13.73
N PRO A 471 13.83 10.15 -13.91
CA PRO A 471 13.26 9.12 -14.77
C PRO A 471 11.82 8.77 -14.36
N PRO A 472 10.88 8.63 -15.31
CA PRO A 472 9.46 8.41 -14.99
C PRO A 472 9.20 7.19 -14.09
N GLU A 473 9.97 6.12 -14.29
CA GLU A 473 9.90 4.88 -13.52
C GLU A 473 10.27 5.06 -12.04
N TRP A 474 10.93 6.16 -11.71
CA TRP A 474 11.22 6.55 -10.34
C TRP A 474 10.39 7.75 -9.90
N ALA A 475 10.27 8.80 -10.73
CA ALA A 475 9.57 10.05 -10.41
C ALA A 475 8.11 9.82 -10.00
N VAL A 476 7.37 8.98 -10.75
CA VAL A 476 5.94 8.80 -10.52
C VAL A 476 5.65 7.99 -9.25
N PRO A 477 6.25 6.80 -9.03
CA PRO A 477 6.08 6.08 -7.77
C PRO A 477 6.59 6.87 -6.55
N LEU A 478 7.71 7.59 -6.70
CA LEU A 478 8.27 8.42 -5.64
C LEU A 478 7.32 9.56 -5.24
N ALA A 479 6.68 10.23 -6.22
CA ALA A 479 5.70 11.28 -5.94
C ALA A 479 4.53 10.73 -5.12
N VAL A 480 4.02 9.55 -5.48
CA VAL A 480 2.93 8.87 -4.76
C VAL A 480 3.36 8.52 -3.33
N TYR A 481 4.58 8.00 -3.16
CA TYR A 481 5.13 7.68 -1.85
C TYR A 481 5.28 8.94 -0.97
N LEU A 482 5.93 9.98 -1.49
CA LEU A 482 6.16 11.24 -0.76
C LEU A 482 4.85 11.94 -0.39
N HIS A 483 3.85 11.88 -1.28
CA HIS A 483 2.52 12.41 -1.01
C HIS A 483 1.87 11.67 0.18
N GLY A 484 1.91 10.32 0.18
CA GLY A 484 1.43 9.52 1.30
C GLY A 484 2.21 9.79 2.59
N ARG A 485 3.56 9.81 2.52
CA ARG A 485 4.43 10.08 3.69
C ARG A 485 4.19 11.47 4.29
N ALA A 486 3.99 12.48 3.44
CA ALA A 486 3.62 13.81 3.91
C ALA A 486 2.26 13.81 4.62
N GLY A 487 1.30 13.01 4.13
CA GLY A 487 0.02 12.76 4.80
C GLY A 487 0.21 12.09 6.16
N ASP A 488 1.08 11.09 6.26
CA ASP A 488 1.38 10.41 7.54
C ASP A 488 1.98 11.37 8.56
N LEU A 489 2.96 12.19 8.14
CA LEU A 489 3.55 13.23 9.00
C LEU A 489 2.53 14.28 9.45
N ALA A 490 1.54 14.61 8.62
CA ALA A 490 0.47 15.51 9.00
C ALA A 490 -0.48 14.86 10.00
N ALA A 491 -0.84 13.58 9.81
CA ALA A 491 -1.70 12.84 10.71
C ALA A 491 -1.04 12.58 12.08
N GLU A 492 0.27 12.36 12.13
CA GLU A 492 1.04 12.23 13.38
C GLU A 492 0.89 13.50 14.26
N GLU A 493 0.76 14.68 13.66
CA GLU A 493 0.64 15.95 14.38
C GLU A 493 -0.82 16.37 14.65
N LEU A 494 -1.71 16.19 13.67
CA LEU A 494 -3.06 16.76 13.70
C LEU A 494 -4.17 15.70 13.90
N GLY A 495 -3.82 14.42 13.80
CA GLY A 495 -4.79 13.36 13.66
C GLY A 495 -5.43 13.32 12.25
N GLU A 496 -6.13 12.22 11.95
CA GLU A 496 -6.70 11.99 10.61
C GLU A 496 -7.94 12.84 10.32
N TYR A 497 -8.76 13.16 11.33
CA TYR A 497 -10.04 13.85 11.14
C TYR A 497 -9.91 15.34 10.78
N GLY A 498 -8.89 16.02 11.29
CA GLY A 498 -8.71 17.47 11.12
C GLY A 498 -7.78 17.86 9.97
N MET A 499 -7.14 16.90 9.32
CA MET A 499 -6.12 17.12 8.31
C MET A 499 -6.71 17.65 6.99
N LEU A 500 -6.05 18.67 6.42
CA LEU A 500 -6.39 19.29 5.15
C LEU A 500 -5.23 19.15 4.14
N PRO A 501 -5.49 19.29 2.82
CA PRO A 501 -4.43 19.25 1.80
C PRO A 501 -3.31 20.26 2.02
N ARG A 502 -3.58 21.43 2.57
CA ARG A 502 -2.56 22.43 2.91
C ARG A 502 -1.60 21.97 4.02
N ASP A 503 -2.09 21.15 4.96
CA ASP A 503 -1.26 20.60 6.03
C ASP A 503 -0.31 19.55 5.46
N LEU A 504 -0.80 18.71 4.55
CA LEU A 504 0.00 17.78 3.76
C LEU A 504 1.09 18.54 2.97
N ILE A 505 0.73 19.63 2.27
CA ILE A 505 1.68 20.47 1.52
C ILE A 505 2.81 20.97 2.43
N GLN A 506 2.52 21.36 3.67
CA GLN A 506 3.53 21.78 4.64
C GLN A 506 4.49 20.66 5.04
N LYS A 507 4.04 19.40 4.98
CA LYS A 507 4.85 18.23 5.33
C LYS A 507 5.67 17.67 4.16
N ILE A 508 5.38 18.04 2.91
CA ILE A 508 6.17 17.59 1.74
C ILE A 508 7.68 17.81 1.94
N PRO A 509 8.17 19.00 2.33
CA PRO A 509 9.62 19.20 2.52
C PRO A 509 10.23 18.29 3.58
N TYR A 510 9.48 17.93 4.61
CA TYR A 510 9.96 17.03 5.66
C TYR A 510 10.04 15.58 5.15
N ALA A 511 9.04 15.12 4.41
CA ALA A 511 9.08 13.81 3.75
C ALA A 511 10.23 13.71 2.74
N MET A 512 10.51 14.78 1.98
CA MET A 512 11.64 14.83 1.06
C MET A 512 12.98 14.82 1.79
N LYS A 513 13.08 15.52 2.92
CA LYS A 513 14.30 15.58 3.75
C LYS A 513 14.71 14.20 4.28
N GLU A 514 13.76 13.29 4.51
CA GLU A 514 14.05 11.90 4.89
C GLU A 514 14.85 11.15 3.82
N LEU A 515 14.84 11.64 2.56
CA LEU A 515 15.50 11.02 1.40
C LEU A 515 16.76 11.80 0.93
N GLU A 516 17.14 12.88 1.58
CA GLU A 516 18.38 13.62 1.33
C GLU A 516 19.56 12.97 2.11
#